data_d6e9ae457b69d7ecb988fdd2a19f272a
#
_entry.id   d6e9ae457b69d7ecb988fdd2a19f272a
#
_cell.length_a   1.000
_cell.length_b   1.000
_cell.length_c   1.000
_cell.angle_alpha   90.00
_cell.angle_beta   90.00
_cell.angle_gamma   90.00
#
_symmetry.space_group_name_H-M   'P 1'
#
loop_
_entity.id
_entity.type
_entity.pdbx_description
1 polymer ?
#
loop_
_entity_poly.entity_id
_entity_poly.type
_entity_poly.pdbx_seq_one_letter_code
_entity_poly.pdbx_strand_id
1 'polypeptide(L)'
;MGAYLDYNASTPIDERVLEKMTDIYRNHYGNADSRTHRFGSDAKKIIEEARQKVGALLGIPGELVYFTSGSTESNNMAVLGLEEYGKKTGRHHIITTAIEHKSVLEPCRHLEEKGFEVDYVRPGEDGRVQAEEILGRVRPDTLLVSIMHVNNETGTIQPVHEIGEALKGTEVYFHVDASQSCGKLVEELRDLSYDLLSVSAHKMYGPQGVGALVIKNKNGNLSALKPIMFGGGQERGMRPGTLPAALIGGMGEAADILVREYKDNHRKCGENRRMIWKALEESGVAYEVNGDPSFGINSTLNISFRDYDSEALMLAMEMEGLGGISNGSACTSHNYAPSYVLEAMGLDKQRIACSVRISWGREPIDRQVILGMLDLVKEWQK
;
A
#
# COMPACT_ATOMS: atom_id res chain seq x y z
N MET A 1 27.59 -1.01 4.55
CA MET A 1 26.46 -0.56 3.72
C MET A 1 25.67 0.45 4.55
N GLY A 2 25.24 1.56 3.95
CA GLY A 2 24.40 2.53 4.61
C GLY A 2 23.02 1.95 4.99
N ALA A 3 22.23 2.69 5.75
CA ALA A 3 20.90 2.25 6.16
C ALA A 3 19.89 2.35 4.99
N TYR A 4 19.08 1.33 4.80
CA TYR A 4 17.96 1.38 3.87
C TYR A 4 16.75 2.02 4.57
N LEU A 5 16.39 3.24 4.18
CA LEU A 5 15.32 4.03 4.80
C LEU A 5 14.19 4.34 3.79
N ASP A 6 13.91 3.37 2.91
CA ASP A 6 12.85 3.47 1.88
C ASP A 6 11.87 2.26 1.90
N TYR A 7 11.46 1.84 3.10
CA TYR A 7 10.56 0.69 3.32
C TYR A 7 9.18 0.86 2.68
N ASN A 8 8.73 2.08 2.44
CA ASN A 8 7.48 2.32 1.73
C ASN A 8 7.58 2.01 0.24
N ALA A 9 8.78 2.00 -0.34
CA ALA A 9 8.99 1.51 -1.72
C ALA A 9 8.99 -0.02 -1.76
N SER A 10 9.74 -0.68 -0.88
CA SER A 10 9.76 -2.14 -0.72
C SER A 10 10.40 -2.49 0.61
N THR A 11 9.90 -3.49 1.33
CA THR A 11 10.59 -4.03 2.51
C THR A 11 11.63 -5.08 2.10
N PRO A 12 12.71 -5.27 2.88
CA PRO A 12 13.52 -6.47 2.77
C PRO A 12 12.63 -7.71 2.97
N ILE A 13 12.95 -8.79 2.27
CA ILE A 13 12.26 -10.06 2.51
C ILE A 13 12.71 -10.66 3.84
N ASP A 14 11.79 -11.22 4.63
CA ASP A 14 12.15 -11.97 5.84
C ASP A 14 12.86 -13.28 5.46
N GLU A 15 13.95 -13.62 6.16
CA GLU A 15 14.75 -14.83 5.85
C GLU A 15 13.91 -16.11 5.90
N ARG A 16 12.97 -16.21 6.84
CA ARG A 16 12.04 -17.36 6.94
C ARG A 16 11.13 -17.47 5.71
N VAL A 17 10.74 -16.33 5.14
CA VAL A 17 9.99 -16.25 3.87
C VAL A 17 10.85 -16.73 2.71
N LEU A 18 12.11 -16.27 2.64
CA LEU A 18 13.05 -16.69 1.60
C LEU A 18 13.35 -18.19 1.67
N GLU A 19 13.55 -18.74 2.87
CA GLU A 19 13.73 -20.17 3.10
C GLU A 19 12.51 -20.98 2.62
N LYS A 20 11.29 -20.53 2.99
CA LYS A 20 10.03 -21.15 2.54
C LYS A 20 9.89 -21.15 1.02
N MET A 21 10.19 -20.03 0.37
CA MET A 21 10.15 -19.93 -1.09
C MET A 21 11.19 -20.83 -1.74
N THR A 22 12.41 -20.88 -1.20
CA THR A 22 13.49 -21.74 -1.69
C THR A 22 13.11 -23.22 -1.63
N ASP A 23 12.49 -23.64 -0.53
CA ASP A 23 11.96 -25.01 -0.39
C ASP A 23 10.90 -25.32 -1.45
N ILE A 24 9.94 -24.39 -1.66
CA ILE A 24 8.89 -24.58 -2.67
C ILE A 24 9.48 -24.68 -4.07
N TYR A 25 10.42 -23.83 -4.45
CA TYR A 25 11.08 -23.89 -5.76
C TYR A 25 11.84 -25.19 -5.97
N ARG A 26 12.49 -25.74 -4.94
CA ARG A 26 13.29 -26.97 -5.04
C ARG A 26 12.44 -28.22 -5.05
N ASN A 27 11.39 -28.27 -4.20
CA ASN A 27 10.72 -29.52 -3.86
C ASN A 27 9.24 -29.57 -4.29
N HIS A 28 8.58 -28.41 -4.59
CA HIS A 28 7.14 -28.30 -4.83
C HIS A 28 6.79 -27.50 -6.09
N TYR A 29 7.56 -27.68 -7.16
CA TYR A 29 7.48 -26.94 -8.42
C TYR A 29 6.32 -27.35 -9.34
N GLY A 30 5.36 -28.16 -8.86
CA GLY A 30 4.23 -28.61 -9.65
C GLY A 30 3.25 -27.49 -10.00
N ASN A 31 2.50 -27.66 -11.11
CA ASN A 31 1.40 -26.75 -11.44
C ASN A 31 0.16 -27.16 -10.61
N ALA A 32 -0.40 -26.22 -9.84
CA ALA A 32 -1.56 -26.45 -8.96
C ALA A 32 -2.83 -26.91 -9.70
N ASP A 33 -2.93 -26.68 -11.01
CA ASP A 33 -4.06 -27.15 -11.85
C ASP A 33 -3.89 -28.59 -12.33
N SER A 34 -2.73 -29.20 -12.12
CA SER A 34 -2.50 -30.60 -12.50
C SER A 34 -3.19 -31.56 -11.54
N ARG A 35 -4.18 -32.30 -12.05
CA ARG A 35 -5.05 -33.18 -11.26
C ARG A 35 -4.58 -34.63 -11.17
N THR A 36 -3.59 -35.01 -11.97
CA THR A 36 -3.23 -36.42 -12.23
C THR A 36 -2.03 -36.91 -11.43
N HIS A 37 -1.33 -36.04 -10.71
CA HIS A 37 -0.12 -36.41 -9.98
C HIS A 37 0.11 -35.56 -8.72
N ARG A 38 0.88 -36.12 -7.77
CA ARG A 38 1.16 -35.54 -6.46
C ARG A 38 1.76 -34.11 -6.55
N PHE A 39 2.62 -33.84 -7.52
CA PHE A 39 3.25 -32.51 -7.66
C PHE A 39 2.22 -31.38 -7.79
N GLY A 40 1.12 -31.62 -8.52
CA GLY A 40 0.04 -30.64 -8.65
C GLY A 40 -0.73 -30.46 -7.35
N SER A 41 -1.07 -31.58 -6.67
CA SER A 41 -1.78 -31.50 -5.37
C SER A 41 -0.95 -30.84 -4.28
N ASP A 42 0.35 -31.06 -4.24
CA ASP A 42 1.27 -30.41 -3.28
C ASP A 42 1.32 -28.90 -3.52
N ALA A 43 1.48 -28.46 -4.76
CA ALA A 43 1.44 -27.02 -5.12
C ALA A 43 0.08 -26.38 -4.78
N LYS A 44 -1.03 -27.08 -5.06
CA LYS A 44 -2.37 -26.61 -4.71
C LYS A 44 -2.53 -26.44 -3.20
N LYS A 45 -2.05 -27.40 -2.41
CA LYS A 45 -2.09 -27.33 -0.95
C LYS A 45 -1.34 -26.12 -0.41
N ILE A 46 -0.14 -25.84 -0.93
CA ILE A 46 0.66 -24.66 -0.55
C ILE A 46 -0.12 -23.36 -0.82
N ILE A 47 -0.75 -23.25 -1.99
CA ILE A 47 -1.55 -22.08 -2.37
C ILE A 47 -2.74 -21.88 -1.43
N GLU A 48 -3.48 -22.97 -1.13
CA GLU A 48 -4.64 -22.87 -0.23
C GLU A 48 -4.23 -22.59 1.22
N GLU A 49 -3.13 -23.15 1.72
CA GLU A 49 -2.56 -22.80 3.03
C GLU A 49 -2.14 -21.32 3.08
N ALA A 50 -1.49 -20.80 2.04
CA ALA A 50 -1.14 -19.39 1.94
C ALA A 50 -2.39 -18.49 1.94
N ARG A 51 -3.44 -18.89 1.23
CA ARG A 51 -4.73 -18.19 1.19
C ARG A 51 -5.36 -18.06 2.58
N GLN A 52 -5.36 -19.15 3.37
CA GLN A 52 -5.85 -19.13 4.74
C GLN A 52 -5.01 -18.24 5.65
N LYS A 53 -3.67 -18.26 5.50
CA LYS A 53 -2.76 -17.40 6.27
C LYS A 53 -2.97 -15.91 5.98
N VAL A 54 -3.15 -15.54 4.72
CA VAL A 54 -3.48 -14.15 4.33
C VAL A 54 -4.87 -13.76 4.87
N GLY A 55 -5.85 -14.64 4.77
CA GLY A 55 -7.16 -14.43 5.37
C GLY A 55 -7.08 -14.22 6.89
N ALA A 56 -6.30 -15.03 7.60
CA ALA A 56 -6.09 -14.90 9.04
C ALA A 56 -5.43 -13.58 9.44
N LEU A 57 -4.48 -13.07 8.64
CA LEU A 57 -3.88 -11.74 8.86
C LEU A 57 -4.94 -10.64 8.79
N LEU A 58 -5.85 -10.73 7.83
CA LEU A 58 -6.91 -9.75 7.57
C LEU A 58 -8.20 -9.99 8.39
N GLY A 59 -8.27 -11.08 9.16
CA GLY A 59 -9.46 -11.44 9.96
C GLY A 59 -10.66 -11.88 9.12
N ILE A 60 -10.43 -12.48 7.95
CA ILE A 60 -11.46 -12.91 7.01
C ILE A 60 -11.27 -14.37 6.59
N PRO A 61 -12.33 -15.04 6.07
CA PRO A 61 -12.19 -16.34 5.44
C PRO A 61 -11.24 -16.30 4.23
N GLY A 62 -10.38 -17.31 4.09
CA GLY A 62 -9.40 -17.37 3.01
C GLY A 62 -10.05 -17.42 1.61
N GLU A 63 -11.24 -17.99 1.48
CA GLU A 63 -11.96 -18.02 0.20
C GLU A 63 -12.30 -16.63 -0.39
N LEU A 64 -12.21 -15.56 0.40
CA LEU A 64 -12.39 -14.20 -0.09
C LEU A 64 -11.12 -13.58 -0.68
N VAL A 65 -9.98 -14.24 -0.52
CA VAL A 65 -8.68 -13.79 -1.03
C VAL A 65 -8.46 -14.28 -2.45
N TYR A 66 -8.06 -13.40 -3.37
CA TYR A 66 -7.71 -13.69 -4.76
C TYR A 66 -6.28 -13.22 -5.01
N PHE A 67 -5.38 -14.12 -5.39
CA PHE A 67 -3.98 -13.77 -5.63
C PHE A 67 -3.80 -13.03 -6.95
N THR A 68 -2.96 -12.02 -6.90
CA THR A 68 -2.59 -11.14 -8.02
C THR A 68 -1.07 -11.01 -8.10
N SER A 69 -0.55 -10.24 -9.04
CA SER A 69 0.89 -9.93 -9.12
C SER A 69 1.34 -8.81 -8.17
N GLY A 70 0.40 -8.14 -7.48
CA GLY A 70 0.66 -7.04 -6.57
C GLY A 70 -0.54 -6.10 -6.48
N SER A 71 -0.46 -5.09 -5.62
CA SER A 71 -1.56 -4.15 -5.44
C SER A 71 -1.90 -3.34 -6.68
N THR A 72 -0.98 -3.13 -7.60
CA THR A 72 -1.30 -2.48 -8.88
C THR A 72 -2.33 -3.29 -9.66
N GLU A 73 -2.17 -4.60 -9.79
CA GLU A 73 -3.16 -5.46 -10.43
C GLU A 73 -4.46 -5.51 -9.60
N SER A 74 -4.36 -5.63 -8.27
CA SER A 74 -5.52 -5.65 -7.38
C SER A 74 -6.38 -4.39 -7.48
N ASN A 75 -5.76 -3.21 -7.48
CA ASN A 75 -6.45 -1.92 -7.63
C ASN A 75 -7.12 -1.79 -9.01
N ASN A 76 -6.42 -2.20 -10.07
CA ASN A 76 -7.01 -2.24 -11.41
C ASN A 76 -8.22 -3.19 -11.48
N MET A 77 -8.12 -4.37 -10.87
CA MET A 77 -9.25 -5.31 -10.80
C MET A 77 -10.43 -4.72 -10.01
N ALA A 78 -10.18 -4.03 -8.91
CA ALA A 78 -11.19 -3.41 -8.08
C ALA A 78 -11.95 -2.29 -8.82
N VAL A 79 -11.22 -1.43 -9.53
CA VAL A 79 -11.80 -0.27 -10.23
C VAL A 79 -12.39 -0.67 -11.57
N LEU A 80 -11.59 -1.28 -12.46
CA LEU A 80 -12.03 -1.62 -13.82
C LEU A 80 -13.01 -2.79 -13.84
N GLY A 81 -12.90 -3.71 -12.89
CA GLY A 81 -13.80 -4.86 -12.79
C GLY A 81 -15.27 -4.48 -12.54
N LEU A 82 -15.55 -3.27 -12.08
CA LEU A 82 -16.90 -2.75 -11.85
C LEU A 82 -17.49 -2.02 -13.07
N GLU A 83 -16.72 -1.78 -14.14
CA GLU A 83 -17.16 -1.03 -15.33
C GLU A 83 -18.47 -1.57 -15.92
N GLU A 84 -18.55 -2.89 -16.19
CA GLU A 84 -19.72 -3.52 -16.79
C GLU A 84 -20.96 -3.42 -15.88
N TYR A 85 -20.75 -3.60 -14.58
CA TYR A 85 -21.82 -3.47 -13.59
C TYR A 85 -22.35 -2.03 -13.52
N GLY A 86 -21.45 -1.04 -13.51
CA GLY A 86 -21.82 0.37 -13.54
C GLY A 86 -22.67 0.72 -14.76
N LYS A 87 -22.22 0.32 -15.96
CA LYS A 87 -22.97 0.52 -17.21
C LYS A 87 -24.34 -0.14 -17.20
N LYS A 88 -24.43 -1.36 -16.67
CA LYS A 88 -25.69 -2.10 -16.60
C LYS A 88 -26.70 -1.50 -15.62
N THR A 89 -26.22 -0.94 -14.52
CA THR A 89 -27.07 -0.42 -13.42
C THR A 89 -27.30 1.09 -13.52
N GLY A 90 -26.66 1.78 -14.47
CA GLY A 90 -26.70 3.24 -14.57
C GLY A 90 -25.89 3.95 -13.47
N ARG A 91 -24.98 3.25 -12.79
CA ARG A 91 -24.11 3.81 -11.77
C ARG A 91 -22.77 4.18 -12.40
N HIS A 92 -22.58 5.45 -12.68
CA HIS A 92 -21.40 5.94 -13.41
C HIS A 92 -20.53 6.91 -12.60
N HIS A 93 -20.79 7.06 -11.29
CA HIS A 93 -20.05 7.95 -10.43
C HIS A 93 -19.08 7.20 -9.53
N ILE A 94 -17.84 7.71 -9.43
CA ILE A 94 -16.77 7.19 -8.60
C ILE A 94 -16.25 8.31 -7.72
N ILE A 95 -15.99 8.02 -6.45
CA ILE A 95 -15.34 8.93 -5.51
C ILE A 95 -14.00 8.35 -5.10
N THR A 96 -12.93 9.13 -5.24
CA THR A 96 -11.59 8.75 -4.79
C THR A 96 -10.86 9.97 -4.25
N THR A 97 -9.60 9.82 -3.82
CA THR A 97 -8.82 10.96 -3.37
C THR A 97 -7.77 11.39 -4.39
N ALA A 98 -7.37 12.65 -4.35
CA ALA A 98 -6.28 13.16 -5.19
C ALA A 98 -4.89 12.64 -4.78
N ILE A 99 -4.79 11.94 -3.64
CA ILE A 99 -3.55 11.41 -3.07
C ILE A 99 -3.42 9.88 -3.20
N GLU A 100 -4.31 9.24 -3.95
CA GLU A 100 -4.23 7.79 -4.20
C GLU A 100 -2.96 7.43 -4.98
N HIS A 101 -2.52 6.18 -4.83
CA HIS A 101 -1.48 5.65 -5.70
C HIS A 101 -1.94 5.66 -7.16
N LYS A 102 -1.01 5.84 -8.11
CA LYS A 102 -1.32 5.87 -9.56
C LYS A 102 -2.08 4.63 -10.04
N SER A 103 -1.90 3.48 -9.40
CA SER A 103 -2.66 2.27 -9.70
C SER A 103 -4.17 2.35 -9.39
N VAL A 104 -4.62 3.41 -8.70
CA VAL A 104 -6.04 3.78 -8.52
C VAL A 104 -6.38 4.97 -9.40
N LEU A 105 -5.54 6.00 -9.43
CA LEU A 105 -5.82 7.21 -10.23
C LEU A 105 -5.92 6.92 -11.73
N GLU A 106 -4.99 6.14 -12.31
CA GLU A 106 -5.00 5.87 -13.75
C GLU A 106 -6.20 5.00 -14.20
N PRO A 107 -6.60 3.92 -13.49
CA PRO A 107 -7.86 3.24 -13.79
C PRO A 107 -9.09 4.13 -13.66
N CYS A 108 -9.15 5.06 -12.70
CA CYS A 108 -10.24 6.03 -12.61
C CYS A 108 -10.26 6.95 -13.83
N ARG A 109 -9.13 7.53 -14.25
CA ARG A 109 -9.02 8.33 -15.48
C ARG A 109 -9.46 7.56 -16.72
N HIS A 110 -9.05 6.29 -16.81
CA HIS A 110 -9.49 5.43 -17.92
C HIS A 110 -11.02 5.25 -17.93
N LEU A 111 -11.68 5.18 -16.78
CA LEU A 111 -13.14 5.12 -16.72
C LEU A 111 -13.80 6.48 -17.07
N GLU A 112 -13.16 7.63 -16.76
CA GLU A 112 -13.63 8.95 -17.22
C GLU A 112 -13.69 9.01 -18.75
N GLU A 113 -12.65 8.49 -19.44
CA GLU A 113 -12.63 8.40 -20.91
C GLU A 113 -13.77 7.53 -21.46
N LYS A 114 -14.34 6.64 -20.61
CA LYS A 114 -15.48 5.76 -20.94
C LYS A 114 -16.83 6.29 -20.49
N GLY A 115 -16.87 7.55 -20.00
CA GLY A 115 -18.08 8.25 -19.62
C GLY A 115 -18.51 8.08 -18.17
N PHE A 116 -17.61 7.62 -17.29
CA PHE A 116 -17.81 7.71 -15.84
C PHE A 116 -17.44 9.11 -15.36
N GLU A 117 -18.03 9.53 -14.25
CA GLU A 117 -17.71 10.77 -13.54
C GLU A 117 -16.89 10.43 -12.31
N VAL A 118 -15.75 11.09 -12.08
CA VAL A 118 -14.87 10.82 -10.95
C VAL A 118 -14.64 12.07 -10.12
N ASP A 119 -14.97 12.00 -8.85
CA ASP A 119 -14.62 13.01 -7.86
C ASP A 119 -13.27 12.66 -7.21
N TYR A 120 -12.28 13.54 -7.38
CA TYR A 120 -10.97 13.46 -6.73
C TYR A 120 -10.93 14.40 -5.52
N VAL A 121 -11.23 13.88 -4.33
CA VAL A 121 -11.26 14.68 -3.11
C VAL A 121 -9.85 15.01 -2.64
N ARG A 122 -9.60 16.29 -2.36
CA ARG A 122 -8.28 16.75 -1.88
C ARG A 122 -8.20 16.63 -0.36
N PRO A 123 -7.03 16.25 0.19
CA PRO A 123 -6.81 16.29 1.63
C PRO A 123 -6.64 17.74 2.10
N GLY A 124 -6.70 17.94 3.42
CA GLY A 124 -6.17 19.14 4.07
C GLY A 124 -4.64 19.18 4.10
N GLU A 125 -4.07 20.24 4.68
CA GLU A 125 -2.62 20.36 4.90
C GLU A 125 -2.07 19.26 5.84
N ASP A 126 -2.94 18.67 6.67
CA ASP A 126 -2.66 17.51 7.51
C ASP A 126 -2.46 16.20 6.73
N GLY A 127 -2.71 16.21 5.40
CA GLY A 127 -2.62 15.06 4.52
C GLY A 127 -3.79 14.08 4.62
N ARG A 128 -4.86 14.44 5.35
CA ARG A 128 -6.05 13.61 5.58
C ARG A 128 -7.27 14.19 4.87
N VAL A 129 -8.05 13.33 4.20
CA VAL A 129 -9.39 13.72 3.73
C VAL A 129 -10.39 13.68 4.88
N GLN A 130 -11.47 14.46 4.80
CA GLN A 130 -12.54 14.39 5.78
C GLN A 130 -13.59 13.38 5.34
N ALA A 131 -14.01 12.49 6.25
CA ALA A 131 -15.01 11.47 5.95
C ALA A 131 -16.33 12.09 5.48
N GLU A 132 -16.74 13.21 6.11
CA GLU A 132 -17.94 13.95 5.78
C GLU A 132 -17.90 14.49 4.35
N GLU A 133 -16.73 14.90 3.85
CA GLU A 133 -16.56 15.39 2.49
C GLU A 133 -16.74 14.27 1.46
N ILE A 134 -16.17 13.10 1.73
CA ILE A 134 -16.35 11.89 0.90
C ILE A 134 -17.83 11.48 0.89
N LEU A 135 -18.45 11.37 2.06
CA LEU A 135 -19.83 10.91 2.21
C LEU A 135 -20.83 11.91 1.65
N GLY A 136 -20.55 13.21 1.75
CA GLY A 136 -21.39 14.28 1.18
C GLY A 136 -21.44 14.28 -0.37
N ARG A 137 -20.50 13.59 -1.03
CA ARG A 137 -20.48 13.41 -2.48
C ARG A 137 -21.21 12.15 -2.95
N VAL A 138 -21.58 11.26 -2.01
CA VAL A 138 -22.32 10.02 -2.37
C VAL A 138 -23.71 10.38 -2.89
N ARG A 139 -24.04 9.87 -4.06
CA ARG A 139 -25.30 10.09 -4.75
C ARG A 139 -25.90 8.77 -5.26
N PRO A 140 -27.16 8.74 -5.73
CA PRO A 140 -27.83 7.47 -6.09
C PRO A 140 -27.12 6.67 -7.19
N ASP A 141 -26.37 7.33 -8.07
CA ASP A 141 -25.59 6.69 -9.15
C ASP A 141 -24.11 6.48 -8.79
N THR A 142 -23.71 6.66 -7.52
CA THR A 142 -22.35 6.31 -7.07
C THR A 142 -22.15 4.80 -7.13
N LEU A 143 -21.17 4.38 -7.91
CA LEU A 143 -20.75 2.99 -8.08
C LEU A 143 -19.73 2.56 -7.03
N LEU A 144 -18.70 3.39 -6.86
CA LEU A 144 -17.49 3.05 -6.10
C LEU A 144 -17.00 4.25 -5.28
N VAL A 145 -16.62 3.99 -4.05
CA VAL A 145 -15.72 4.83 -3.26
C VAL A 145 -14.41 4.06 -3.11
N SER A 146 -13.27 4.66 -3.49
CA SER A 146 -11.95 4.02 -3.44
C SER A 146 -10.97 4.90 -2.70
N ILE A 147 -10.54 4.48 -1.52
CA ILE A 147 -9.68 5.28 -0.61
C ILE A 147 -8.51 4.42 -0.12
N MET A 148 -7.28 4.93 -0.19
CA MET A 148 -6.14 4.29 0.44
C MET A 148 -6.26 4.37 1.96
N HIS A 149 -5.83 3.32 2.67
CA HIS A 149 -5.84 3.36 4.14
C HIS A 149 -4.69 4.21 4.69
N VAL A 150 -3.50 4.06 4.13
CA VAL A 150 -2.31 4.83 4.53
C VAL A 150 -1.63 5.39 3.30
N ASN A 151 -1.36 6.68 3.30
CA ASN A 151 -0.65 7.31 2.20
C ASN A 151 0.82 6.86 2.17
N ASN A 152 1.31 6.49 1.00
CA ASN A 152 2.66 5.96 0.80
C ASN A 152 3.77 7.02 0.88
N GLU A 153 3.44 8.31 0.79
CA GLU A 153 4.40 9.42 0.85
C GLU A 153 4.46 10.05 2.25
N THR A 154 3.30 10.40 2.83
CA THR A 154 3.23 11.06 4.14
C THR A 154 3.12 10.08 5.31
N GLY A 155 2.65 8.86 5.05
CA GLY A 155 2.33 7.91 6.13
C GLY A 155 1.01 8.21 6.85
N THR A 156 0.24 9.18 6.38
CA THR A 156 -1.03 9.60 7.01
C THR A 156 -2.11 8.54 6.85
N ILE A 157 -2.78 8.20 7.95
CA ILE A 157 -3.91 7.26 8.02
C ILE A 157 -5.18 8.01 7.59
N GLN A 158 -5.88 7.49 6.59
CA GLN A 158 -7.12 8.05 6.07
C GLN A 158 -8.35 7.52 6.85
N PRO A 159 -9.50 8.24 6.85
CA PRO A 159 -10.67 7.92 7.69
C PRO A 159 -11.52 6.77 7.10
N VAL A 160 -10.86 5.67 6.70
CA VAL A 160 -11.52 4.54 6.01
C VAL A 160 -12.50 3.79 6.90
N HIS A 161 -12.32 3.82 8.23
CA HIS A 161 -13.25 3.19 9.17
C HIS A 161 -14.59 3.92 9.18
N GLU A 162 -14.58 5.25 9.35
CA GLU A 162 -15.80 6.09 9.37
C GLU A 162 -16.55 5.98 8.02
N ILE A 163 -15.80 6.02 6.90
CA ILE A 163 -16.37 5.88 5.56
C ILE A 163 -16.97 4.49 5.39
N GLY A 164 -16.26 3.43 5.78
CA GLY A 164 -16.71 2.05 5.65
C GLY A 164 -17.99 1.76 6.45
N GLU A 165 -18.09 2.24 7.68
CA GLU A 165 -19.29 2.07 8.50
C GLU A 165 -20.50 2.83 7.90
N ALA A 166 -20.29 4.04 7.38
CA ALA A 166 -21.36 4.81 6.73
C ALA A 166 -21.84 4.18 5.41
N LEU A 167 -20.96 3.51 4.66
CA LEU A 167 -21.31 2.85 3.39
C LEU A 167 -21.86 1.43 3.59
N LYS A 168 -21.81 0.89 4.78
CA LYS A 168 -22.29 -0.46 5.11
C LYS A 168 -23.79 -0.60 4.79
N GLY A 169 -24.13 -1.66 4.06
CA GLY A 169 -25.51 -1.92 3.66
C GLY A 169 -26.03 -1.04 2.53
N THR A 170 -25.24 -0.12 1.98
CA THR A 170 -25.57 0.63 0.76
C THR A 170 -25.23 -0.17 -0.49
N GLU A 171 -25.67 0.32 -1.66
CA GLU A 171 -25.32 -0.26 -2.97
C GLU A 171 -23.94 0.23 -3.50
N VAL A 172 -23.29 1.17 -2.82
CA VAL A 172 -21.98 1.72 -3.18
C VAL A 172 -20.88 0.74 -2.82
N TYR A 173 -20.04 0.34 -3.77
CA TYR A 173 -18.87 -0.47 -3.48
C TYR A 173 -17.81 0.37 -2.74
N PHE A 174 -17.23 -0.20 -1.67
CA PHE A 174 -16.12 0.43 -0.97
C PHE A 174 -14.85 -0.39 -1.16
N HIS A 175 -13.87 0.22 -1.84
CA HIS A 175 -12.53 -0.33 -2.04
C HIS A 175 -11.52 0.39 -1.16
N VAL A 176 -10.66 -0.39 -0.50
CA VAL A 176 -9.55 0.12 0.31
C VAL A 176 -8.22 -0.38 -0.24
N ASP A 177 -7.34 0.54 -0.64
CA ASP A 177 -5.94 0.20 -0.89
C ASP A 177 -5.19 0.11 0.45
N ALA A 178 -4.98 -1.13 0.92
CA ALA A 178 -4.28 -1.43 2.17
C ALA A 178 -2.80 -1.77 1.97
N SER A 179 -2.20 -1.39 0.84
CA SER A 179 -0.80 -1.72 0.52
C SER A 179 0.19 -1.26 1.59
N GLN A 180 -0.01 -0.09 2.17
CA GLN A 180 0.88 0.45 3.20
C GLN A 180 0.47 0.07 4.62
N SER A 181 -0.75 -0.36 4.85
CA SER A 181 -1.27 -0.70 6.18
C SER A 181 -1.22 -2.19 6.49
N CYS A 182 -1.23 -3.06 5.47
CA CYS A 182 -1.18 -4.51 5.66
C CYS A 182 0.09 -4.93 6.42
N GLY A 183 -0.11 -5.64 7.53
CA GLY A 183 0.98 -6.04 8.42
C GLY A 183 1.49 -4.96 9.39
N LYS A 184 1.02 -3.71 9.25
CA LYS A 184 1.36 -2.57 10.16
C LYS A 184 0.18 -2.21 11.07
N LEU A 185 -1.03 -2.12 10.53
CA LEU A 185 -2.28 -1.76 11.23
C LEU A 185 -3.25 -2.95 11.21
N VAL A 186 -2.81 -4.09 11.75
CA VAL A 186 -3.52 -5.38 11.63
C VAL A 186 -4.88 -5.36 12.32
N GLU A 187 -4.97 -4.77 13.53
CA GLU A 187 -6.22 -4.72 14.29
C GLU A 187 -7.24 -3.82 13.60
N GLU A 188 -6.81 -2.66 13.09
CA GLU A 188 -7.67 -1.74 12.35
C GLU A 188 -8.22 -2.39 11.07
N LEU A 189 -7.37 -3.10 10.30
CA LEU A 189 -7.81 -3.79 9.09
C LEU A 189 -8.83 -4.90 9.35
N ARG A 190 -8.72 -5.59 10.50
CA ARG A 190 -9.66 -6.64 10.91
C ARG A 190 -11.04 -6.11 11.27
N ASP A 191 -11.08 -4.89 11.81
CA ASP A 191 -12.32 -4.20 12.22
C ASP A 191 -12.96 -3.38 11.09
N LEU A 192 -12.29 -3.31 9.94
CA LEU A 192 -12.69 -2.44 8.84
C LEU A 192 -13.84 -3.01 8.00
N SER A 193 -14.85 -2.19 7.76
CA SER A 193 -15.93 -2.48 6.80
C SER A 193 -15.52 -2.06 5.39
N TYR A 194 -15.47 -3.03 4.46
CA TYR A 194 -15.14 -2.82 3.04
C TYR A 194 -15.75 -3.94 2.18
N ASP A 195 -15.86 -3.71 0.88
CA ASP A 195 -16.24 -4.73 -0.12
C ASP A 195 -15.02 -5.30 -0.84
N LEU A 196 -14.05 -4.44 -1.15
CA LEU A 196 -12.81 -4.77 -1.87
C LEU A 196 -11.61 -4.25 -1.09
N LEU A 197 -10.52 -5.04 -1.01
CA LEU A 197 -9.30 -4.59 -0.33
C LEU A 197 -8.08 -5.13 -1.04
N SER A 198 -7.15 -4.24 -1.36
CA SER A 198 -5.90 -4.56 -2.08
C SER A 198 -4.71 -4.62 -1.13
N VAL A 199 -3.87 -5.65 -1.28
CA VAL A 199 -2.62 -5.81 -0.51
C VAL A 199 -1.47 -6.28 -1.39
N SER A 200 -0.22 -5.98 -0.98
CA SER A 200 0.99 -6.39 -1.68
C SER A 200 2.02 -7.00 -0.73
N ALA A 201 2.58 -8.15 -1.09
CA ALA A 201 3.49 -8.89 -0.22
C ALA A 201 4.80 -8.13 0.08
N HIS A 202 5.36 -7.43 -0.90
CA HIS A 202 6.63 -6.71 -0.74
C HIS A 202 6.58 -5.49 0.19
N LYS A 203 5.41 -5.12 0.70
CA LYS A 203 5.22 -4.07 1.72
C LYS A 203 5.11 -4.64 3.14
N MET A 204 5.11 -5.97 3.26
CA MET A 204 4.91 -6.70 4.49
C MET A 204 5.96 -7.83 4.69
N TYR A 205 7.20 -7.56 4.30
CA TYR A 205 8.35 -8.48 4.37
C TYR A 205 8.21 -9.75 3.54
N GLY A 206 7.30 -9.76 2.58
CA GLY A 206 7.09 -10.82 1.61
C GLY A 206 7.79 -10.53 0.26
N PRO A 207 7.66 -11.43 -0.73
CA PRO A 207 8.28 -11.27 -2.03
C PRO A 207 7.59 -10.23 -2.90
N GLN A 208 8.36 -9.64 -3.81
CA GLN A 208 7.83 -8.88 -4.95
C GLN A 208 7.12 -9.83 -5.94
N GLY A 209 6.22 -9.30 -6.76
CA GLY A 209 5.54 -10.07 -7.81
C GLY A 209 4.33 -10.87 -7.35
N VAL A 210 3.86 -10.65 -6.12
CA VAL A 210 2.61 -11.21 -5.59
C VAL A 210 1.88 -10.22 -4.68
N GLY A 211 0.57 -10.23 -4.78
CA GLY A 211 -0.36 -9.51 -3.91
C GLY A 211 -1.69 -10.24 -3.86
N ALA A 212 -2.70 -9.58 -3.31
CA ALA A 212 -4.04 -10.13 -3.28
C ALA A 212 -5.10 -9.02 -3.35
N LEU A 213 -6.22 -9.37 -3.96
CA LEU A 213 -7.47 -8.64 -3.84
C LEU A 213 -8.42 -9.47 -2.97
N VAL A 214 -8.93 -8.88 -1.90
CA VAL A 214 -10.06 -9.43 -1.15
C VAL A 214 -11.34 -8.99 -1.85
N ILE A 215 -12.24 -9.94 -2.10
CA ILE A 215 -13.55 -9.68 -2.69
C ILE A 215 -14.61 -10.24 -1.75
N LYS A 216 -15.35 -9.36 -1.07
CA LYS A 216 -16.50 -9.75 -0.26
C LYS A 216 -17.78 -9.79 -1.12
N ASN A 217 -18.67 -10.68 -0.75
CA ASN A 217 -20.00 -10.73 -1.36
C ASN A 217 -20.83 -9.54 -0.90
N LYS A 218 -21.11 -8.61 -1.81
CA LYS A 218 -22.05 -7.54 -1.55
C LYS A 218 -23.47 -8.03 -1.84
N ASN A 219 -24.35 -7.99 -0.84
CA ASN A 219 -25.74 -8.42 -0.95
C ASN A 219 -25.92 -9.86 -1.56
N GLY A 220 -24.96 -10.76 -1.27
CA GLY A 220 -24.97 -12.13 -1.81
C GLY A 220 -24.54 -12.23 -3.28
N ASN A 221 -24.02 -11.16 -3.88
CA ASN A 221 -23.74 -11.09 -5.30
C ASN A 221 -22.24 -10.88 -5.59
N LEU A 222 -21.50 -11.98 -5.86
CA LEU A 222 -20.14 -11.93 -6.42
C LEU A 222 -20.10 -11.43 -7.86
N SER A 223 -21.26 -11.36 -8.52
CA SER A 223 -21.34 -11.20 -9.97
C SER A 223 -21.10 -9.78 -10.48
N ALA A 224 -20.93 -8.79 -9.61
CA ALA A 224 -20.71 -7.41 -10.05
C ALA A 224 -19.29 -7.22 -10.60
N LEU A 225 -18.28 -7.79 -9.94
CA LEU A 225 -16.91 -7.68 -10.39
C LEU A 225 -16.63 -8.63 -11.55
N LYS A 226 -16.06 -8.13 -12.64
CA LYS A 226 -15.68 -8.91 -13.82
C LYS A 226 -14.15 -9.01 -13.93
N PRO A 227 -13.62 -10.11 -14.47
CA PRO A 227 -12.20 -10.20 -14.74
C PRO A 227 -11.77 -9.15 -15.77
N ILE A 228 -10.62 -8.54 -15.53
CA ILE A 228 -10.00 -7.60 -16.49
C ILE A 228 -8.97 -8.30 -17.39
N MET A 229 -8.67 -9.56 -17.10
CA MET A 229 -7.73 -10.41 -17.84
C MET A 229 -8.42 -11.74 -18.15
N PHE A 230 -8.18 -12.31 -19.33
CA PHE A 230 -8.87 -13.51 -19.82
C PHE A 230 -7.89 -14.67 -20.01
N GLY A 231 -8.33 -15.90 -19.70
CA GLY A 231 -7.49 -17.10 -19.78
C GLY A 231 -8.16 -18.32 -19.15
N GLY A 232 -7.40 -19.10 -18.38
CA GLY A 232 -7.90 -20.28 -17.66
C GLY A 232 -8.79 -19.96 -16.49
N GLY A 233 -9.18 -20.99 -15.72
CA GLY A 233 -10.10 -20.87 -14.58
C GLY A 233 -9.45 -20.55 -13.23
N GLN A 234 -8.14 -20.18 -13.20
CA GLN A 234 -7.44 -19.87 -11.98
C GLN A 234 -8.10 -18.73 -11.21
N GLU A 235 -7.92 -18.71 -9.90
CA GLU A 235 -8.57 -17.77 -9.01
C GLU A 235 -10.08 -17.64 -9.30
N ARG A 236 -10.72 -18.78 -9.50
CA ARG A 236 -12.19 -18.87 -9.79
C ARG A 236 -12.62 -18.07 -11.02
N GLY A 237 -11.71 -17.94 -12.00
CA GLY A 237 -11.94 -17.18 -13.24
C GLY A 237 -11.71 -15.69 -13.13
N MET A 238 -11.44 -15.16 -11.93
CA MET A 238 -11.20 -13.72 -11.73
C MET A 238 -9.79 -13.29 -12.14
N ARG A 239 -8.79 -14.18 -11.97
CA ARG A 239 -7.41 -13.90 -12.32
C ARG A 239 -6.76 -15.14 -12.91
N PRO A 240 -6.82 -15.31 -14.24
CA PRO A 240 -6.27 -16.47 -14.92
C PRO A 240 -4.72 -16.45 -14.95
N GLY A 241 -4.14 -17.59 -15.29
CA GLY A 241 -2.68 -17.80 -15.41
C GLY A 241 -2.16 -18.72 -14.32
N THR A 242 -1.13 -19.50 -14.65
CA THR A 242 -0.49 -20.43 -13.71
C THR A 242 -0.08 -19.70 -12.44
N LEU A 243 -0.55 -20.20 -11.30
CA LEU A 243 -0.28 -19.58 -10.01
C LEU A 243 1.18 -19.80 -9.58
N PRO A 244 1.92 -18.74 -9.22
CA PRO A 244 3.32 -18.83 -8.80
C PRO A 244 3.41 -19.33 -7.35
N ALA A 245 3.36 -20.66 -7.15
CA ALA A 245 3.24 -21.28 -5.85
C ALA A 245 4.30 -20.83 -4.83
N ALA A 246 5.53 -20.57 -5.26
CA ALA A 246 6.60 -20.09 -4.38
C ALA A 246 6.38 -18.65 -3.90
N LEU A 247 5.93 -17.74 -4.77
CA LEU A 247 5.62 -16.37 -4.39
C LEU A 247 4.39 -16.32 -3.47
N ILE A 248 3.36 -17.08 -3.81
CA ILE A 248 2.13 -17.17 -3.00
C ILE A 248 2.43 -17.80 -1.64
N GLY A 249 3.21 -18.88 -1.61
CA GLY A 249 3.66 -19.50 -0.36
C GLY A 249 4.50 -18.56 0.50
N GLY A 250 5.36 -17.74 -0.13
CA GLY A 250 6.11 -16.68 0.53
C GLY A 250 5.22 -15.58 1.12
N MET A 251 4.20 -15.13 0.39
CA MET A 251 3.21 -14.19 0.91
C MET A 251 2.45 -14.77 2.10
N GLY A 252 2.05 -16.05 2.03
CA GLY A 252 1.40 -16.75 3.13
C GLY A 252 2.29 -16.87 4.36
N GLU A 253 3.58 -17.14 4.20
CA GLU A 253 4.55 -17.20 5.31
C GLU A 253 4.76 -15.81 5.94
N ALA A 254 4.90 -14.75 5.12
CA ALA A 254 4.96 -13.38 5.62
C ALA A 254 3.70 -13.02 6.44
N ALA A 255 2.53 -13.39 5.96
CA ALA A 255 1.27 -13.17 6.67
C ALA A 255 1.23 -13.91 8.02
N ASP A 256 1.66 -15.17 8.08
CA ASP A 256 1.71 -15.96 9.30
C ASP A 256 2.69 -15.40 10.34
N ILE A 257 3.87 -14.94 9.90
CA ILE A 257 4.83 -14.25 10.75
C ILE A 257 4.22 -12.98 11.34
N LEU A 258 3.55 -12.17 10.51
CA LEU A 258 2.95 -10.93 10.95
C LEU A 258 1.80 -11.13 11.94
N VAL A 259 0.98 -12.18 11.79
CA VAL A 259 -0.05 -12.51 12.79
C VAL A 259 0.55 -12.67 14.19
N ARG A 260 1.76 -13.22 14.28
CA ARG A 260 2.45 -13.46 15.56
C ARG A 260 3.25 -12.25 16.05
N GLU A 261 3.80 -11.46 15.13
CA GLU A 261 4.86 -10.49 15.45
C GLU A 261 4.45 -9.01 15.22
N TYR A 262 3.27 -8.69 14.67
CA TYR A 262 2.93 -7.31 14.31
C TYR A 262 2.99 -6.32 15.48
N LYS A 263 2.63 -6.74 16.71
CA LYS A 263 2.69 -5.87 17.90
C LYS A 263 4.13 -5.50 18.27
N ASP A 264 5.05 -6.47 18.21
CA ASP A 264 6.46 -6.23 18.45
C ASP A 264 7.08 -5.39 17.33
N ASN A 265 6.71 -5.66 16.07
CA ASN A 265 7.13 -4.84 14.93
C ASN A 265 6.65 -3.39 15.07
N HIS A 266 5.39 -3.18 15.45
CA HIS A 266 4.85 -1.85 15.71
C HIS A 266 5.61 -1.10 16.82
N ARG A 267 5.93 -1.79 17.92
CA ARG A 267 6.74 -1.24 19.03
C ARG A 267 8.12 -0.83 18.55
N LYS A 268 8.83 -1.69 17.80
CA LYS A 268 10.17 -1.44 17.25
C LYS A 268 10.16 -0.25 16.26
N CYS A 269 9.18 -0.19 15.37
CA CYS A 269 9.00 0.96 14.48
C CYS A 269 8.79 2.26 15.29
N GLY A 270 8.03 2.21 16.38
CA GLY A 270 7.81 3.34 17.28
C GLY A 270 9.08 3.75 18.03
N GLU A 271 9.99 2.82 18.35
CA GLU A 271 11.30 3.13 18.94
C GLU A 271 12.19 3.89 17.96
N ASN A 272 12.25 3.44 16.70
CA ASN A 272 12.94 4.15 15.62
C ASN A 272 12.34 5.55 15.41
N ARG A 273 11.01 5.66 15.39
CA ARG A 273 10.31 6.95 15.28
C ARG A 273 10.76 7.93 16.39
N ARG A 274 10.72 7.50 17.63
CA ARG A 274 11.14 8.35 18.77
C ARG A 274 12.62 8.78 18.67
N MET A 275 13.49 7.88 18.24
CA MET A 275 14.91 8.18 18.03
C MET A 275 15.10 9.24 16.93
N ILE A 276 14.40 9.11 15.79
CA ILE A 276 14.46 10.07 14.67
C ILE A 276 13.94 11.44 15.13
N TRP A 277 12.76 11.49 15.78
CA TRP A 277 12.21 12.75 16.30
C TRP A 277 13.16 13.44 17.27
N LYS A 278 13.73 12.70 18.21
CA LYS A 278 14.70 13.25 19.16
C LYS A 278 15.94 13.81 18.46
N ALA A 279 16.45 13.12 17.43
CA ALA A 279 17.59 13.61 16.66
C ALA A 279 17.24 14.92 15.89
N LEU A 280 16.05 15.01 15.29
CA LEU A 280 15.56 16.22 14.64
C LEU A 280 15.46 17.40 15.61
N GLU A 281 14.83 17.22 16.77
CA GLU A 281 14.67 18.26 17.79
C GLU A 281 16.02 18.77 18.34
N GLU A 282 16.99 17.86 18.54
CA GLU A 282 18.31 18.19 19.05
C GLU A 282 19.25 18.80 17.99
N SER A 283 18.95 18.64 16.69
CA SER A 283 19.87 19.05 15.61
C SER A 283 20.02 20.55 15.42
N GLY A 284 18.97 21.32 15.72
CA GLY A 284 18.87 22.74 15.40
C GLY A 284 18.70 23.04 13.90
N VAL A 285 18.46 22.02 13.06
CA VAL A 285 18.13 22.15 11.62
C VAL A 285 16.73 22.72 11.46
N ALA A 286 16.53 23.62 10.49
CA ALA A 286 15.20 24.11 10.14
C ALA A 286 14.47 23.08 9.25
N TYR A 287 13.35 22.55 9.73
CA TYR A 287 12.53 21.60 9.00
C TYR A 287 11.03 21.86 9.21
N GLU A 288 10.23 21.33 8.30
CA GLU A 288 8.79 21.28 8.40
C GLU A 288 8.30 19.86 8.12
N VAL A 289 7.33 19.38 8.91
CA VAL A 289 6.71 18.06 8.69
C VAL A 289 5.55 18.20 7.71
N ASN A 290 5.48 17.32 6.73
CA ASN A 290 4.40 17.28 5.75
C ASN A 290 3.33 16.28 6.22
N GLY A 291 2.14 16.80 6.51
CA GLY A 291 1.06 16.08 7.18
C GLY A 291 1.10 16.23 8.70
N ASP A 292 0.07 15.70 9.37
CA ASP A 292 -0.02 15.70 10.84
C ASP A 292 0.53 14.38 11.40
N PRO A 293 1.62 14.41 12.18
CA PRO A 293 2.21 13.22 12.78
C PRO A 293 1.27 12.44 13.71
N SER A 294 0.20 13.07 14.22
CA SER A 294 -0.79 12.41 15.10
C SER A 294 -1.65 11.39 14.33
N PHE A 295 -1.81 11.59 13.02
CA PHE A 295 -2.45 10.64 12.11
C PHE A 295 -1.45 9.75 11.36
N GLY A 296 -0.16 9.85 11.66
CA GLY A 296 0.89 9.12 10.95
C GLY A 296 1.17 7.73 11.51
N ILE A 297 1.46 6.76 10.63
CA ILE A 297 1.98 5.46 11.05
C ILE A 297 3.38 5.58 11.66
N ASN A 298 3.78 4.59 12.48
CA ASN A 298 5.06 4.61 13.19
C ASN A 298 6.31 4.34 12.33
N SER A 299 6.14 4.15 11.03
CA SER A 299 7.22 3.71 10.13
C SER A 299 7.50 4.66 8.96
N THR A 300 6.93 5.87 8.99
CA THR A 300 7.09 6.84 7.91
C THR A 300 7.10 8.25 8.45
N LEU A 301 7.94 9.09 7.85
CA LEU A 301 8.02 10.52 8.10
C LEU A 301 8.30 11.22 6.76
N ASN A 302 7.52 12.26 6.44
CA ASN A 302 7.76 13.14 5.30
C ASN A 302 8.14 14.51 5.84
N ILE A 303 9.32 15.01 5.46
CA ILE A 303 9.91 16.24 6.01
C ILE A 303 10.44 17.10 4.87
N SER A 304 10.24 18.41 4.97
CA SER A 304 10.92 19.40 4.13
C SER A 304 12.06 20.03 4.92
N PHE A 305 13.26 19.96 4.39
CA PHE A 305 14.41 20.68 4.94
C PHE A 305 14.55 22.02 4.20
N ARG A 306 14.30 23.12 4.89
CA ARG A 306 14.29 24.45 4.27
C ARG A 306 15.57 24.71 3.51
N ASP A 307 15.42 25.19 2.26
CA ASP A 307 16.49 25.59 1.35
C ASP A 307 17.46 24.47 0.91
N TYR A 308 17.14 23.20 1.19
CA TYR A 308 17.96 22.06 0.77
C TYR A 308 17.19 21.16 -0.22
N ASP A 309 17.63 21.12 -1.47
CA ASP A 309 17.02 20.29 -2.50
C ASP A 309 17.04 18.79 -2.15
N SER A 310 15.90 18.13 -2.30
CA SER A 310 15.73 16.72 -1.88
C SER A 310 16.61 15.74 -2.68
N GLU A 311 16.85 15.98 -3.97
CA GLU A 311 17.71 15.12 -4.79
C GLU A 311 19.18 15.29 -4.39
N ALA A 312 19.60 16.53 -4.08
CA ALA A 312 20.94 16.79 -3.58
C ALA A 312 21.17 16.09 -2.24
N LEU A 313 20.19 16.09 -1.33
CA LEU A 313 20.29 15.37 -0.05
C LEU A 313 20.38 13.85 -0.26
N MET A 314 19.53 13.28 -1.13
CA MET A 314 19.56 11.85 -1.42
C MET A 314 20.92 11.43 -1.99
N LEU A 315 21.48 12.22 -2.92
CA LEU A 315 22.79 11.96 -3.51
C LEU A 315 23.91 12.09 -2.47
N ALA A 316 23.88 13.12 -1.64
CA ALA A 316 24.88 13.32 -0.58
C ALA A 316 24.88 12.17 0.42
N MET A 317 23.72 11.68 0.86
CA MET A 317 23.61 10.52 1.74
C MET A 317 24.22 9.24 1.13
N GLU A 318 24.00 9.01 -0.17
CA GLU A 318 24.59 7.86 -0.87
C GLU A 318 26.13 8.00 -0.97
N MET A 319 26.63 9.20 -1.31
CA MET A 319 28.08 9.46 -1.43
C MET A 319 28.81 9.31 -0.09
N GLU A 320 28.19 9.70 1.03
CA GLU A 320 28.72 9.56 2.38
C GLU A 320 28.49 8.15 2.97
N GLY A 321 27.86 7.24 2.21
CA GLY A 321 27.57 5.88 2.65
C GLY A 321 26.56 5.79 3.79
N LEU A 322 25.77 6.84 4.03
CA LEU A 322 24.76 6.89 5.09
C LEU A 322 23.54 6.02 4.75
N GLY A 323 23.18 5.92 3.45
CA GLY A 323 22.08 5.07 2.98
C GLY A 323 21.08 5.79 2.10
N GLY A 324 19.95 5.11 1.82
CA GLY A 324 18.95 5.55 0.86
C GLY A 324 17.66 6.02 1.53
N ILE A 325 17.22 7.23 1.17
CA ILE A 325 15.89 7.80 1.42
C ILE A 325 15.19 8.08 0.09
N SER A 326 13.96 8.59 0.10
CA SER A 326 13.20 8.91 -1.10
C SER A 326 12.59 10.32 -1.04
N ASN A 327 12.30 10.94 -2.18
CA ASN A 327 11.48 12.14 -2.26
C ASN A 327 9.97 11.85 -2.41
N GLY A 328 9.55 10.58 -2.29
CA GLY A 328 8.15 10.15 -2.44
C GLY A 328 7.71 9.90 -3.88
N SER A 329 8.29 10.59 -4.87
CA SER A 329 7.92 10.50 -6.30
C SER A 329 8.73 9.44 -7.09
N ALA A 330 9.48 8.57 -6.44
CA ALA A 330 10.42 7.60 -7.03
C ALA A 330 9.82 6.62 -8.07
N CYS A 331 8.51 6.55 -8.21
CA CYS A 331 7.83 5.70 -9.19
C CYS A 331 7.70 6.32 -10.60
N THR A 332 8.20 7.55 -10.81
CA THR A 332 8.19 8.22 -12.12
C THR A 332 9.60 8.24 -12.70
N SER A 333 9.99 7.11 -13.31
CA SER A 333 11.26 6.94 -14.02
C SER A 333 11.50 8.03 -15.09
N HIS A 334 12.70 8.58 -15.12
CA HIS A 334 13.36 9.41 -16.13
C HIS A 334 13.16 10.92 -16.11
N ASN A 335 12.14 11.51 -15.45
CA ASN A 335 12.05 12.96 -15.27
C ASN A 335 11.63 13.25 -13.83
N TYR A 336 12.34 14.19 -13.19
CA TYR A 336 11.89 14.79 -11.93
C TYR A 336 10.47 15.31 -12.09
N ALA A 337 9.53 14.77 -11.34
CA ALA A 337 8.18 15.32 -11.22
C ALA A 337 7.92 15.59 -9.73
N PRO A 338 7.45 16.79 -9.39
CA PRO A 338 7.04 17.11 -8.03
C PRO A 338 6.03 16.08 -7.51
N SER A 339 6.01 15.87 -6.18
CA SER A 339 5.02 15.02 -5.55
C SER A 339 3.61 15.56 -5.75
N TYR A 340 2.79 14.85 -6.51
CA TYR A 340 1.38 15.18 -6.70
C TYR A 340 0.57 15.08 -5.39
N VAL A 341 1.05 14.26 -4.43
CA VAL A 341 0.46 14.14 -3.09
C VAL A 341 0.63 15.44 -2.33
N LEU A 342 1.87 15.97 -2.26
CA LEU A 342 2.17 17.21 -1.57
C LEU A 342 1.53 18.43 -2.29
N GLU A 343 1.43 18.41 -3.64
CA GLU A 343 0.66 19.40 -4.40
C GLU A 343 -0.85 19.34 -4.06
N ALA A 344 -1.42 18.14 -3.92
CA ALA A 344 -2.82 17.98 -3.54
C ALA A 344 -3.11 18.48 -2.12
N MET A 345 -2.11 18.40 -1.22
CA MET A 345 -2.16 18.99 0.13
C MET A 345 -2.06 20.51 0.14
N GLY A 346 -1.77 21.15 -1.01
CA GLY A 346 -1.65 22.60 -1.13
C GLY A 346 -0.27 23.15 -0.74
N LEU A 347 0.75 22.31 -0.61
CA LEU A 347 2.10 22.77 -0.31
C LEU A 347 2.70 23.53 -1.51
N ASP A 348 3.51 24.56 -1.21
CA ASP A 348 4.19 25.33 -2.25
C ASP A 348 5.33 24.53 -2.91
N LYS A 349 5.69 24.94 -4.12
CA LYS A 349 6.69 24.23 -4.94
C LYS A 349 8.07 24.16 -4.30
N GLN A 350 8.48 25.19 -3.56
CA GLN A 350 9.78 25.23 -2.89
C GLN A 350 9.80 24.19 -1.77
N ARG A 351 8.75 24.16 -0.95
CA ARG A 351 8.59 23.16 0.11
C ARG A 351 8.59 21.73 -0.45
N ILE A 352 7.87 21.51 -1.57
CA ILE A 352 7.84 20.19 -2.23
C ILE A 352 9.24 19.77 -2.72
N ALA A 353 10.00 20.68 -3.36
CA ALA A 353 11.35 20.40 -3.84
C ALA A 353 12.34 20.04 -2.72
N CYS A 354 12.08 20.52 -1.51
CA CYS A 354 12.89 20.28 -0.31
C CYS A 354 12.39 19.06 0.52
N SER A 355 11.39 18.34 0.03
CA SER A 355 10.72 17.27 0.79
C SER A 355 11.34 15.90 0.56
N VAL A 356 11.61 15.18 1.65
CA VAL A 356 12.07 13.81 1.63
C VAL A 356 11.14 12.92 2.46
N ARG A 357 11.00 11.67 2.01
CA ARG A 357 10.34 10.62 2.78
C ARG A 357 11.39 9.71 3.39
N ILE A 358 11.33 9.52 4.68
CA ILE A 358 12.09 8.54 5.44
C ILE A 358 11.12 7.46 5.87
N SER A 359 11.37 6.20 5.51
CA SER A 359 10.51 5.09 5.91
C SER A 359 11.36 3.88 6.34
N TRP A 360 10.93 3.21 7.39
CA TRP A 360 11.70 2.18 8.07
C TRP A 360 10.86 1.00 8.50
N GLY A 361 11.53 -0.06 8.92
CA GLY A 361 10.94 -1.28 9.45
C GLY A 361 11.21 -1.49 10.93
N ARG A 362 11.14 -2.77 11.31
CA ARG A 362 11.34 -3.26 12.67
C ARG A 362 12.82 -3.34 13.09
N GLU A 363 13.73 -3.27 12.13
CA GLU A 363 15.16 -3.31 12.39
C GLU A 363 15.61 -1.99 13.04
N PRO A 364 16.50 -2.04 14.06
CA PRO A 364 17.02 -0.83 14.68
C PRO A 364 17.79 0.02 13.66
N ILE A 365 17.53 1.32 13.64
CA ILE A 365 18.29 2.29 12.85
C ILE A 365 19.49 2.76 13.67
N ASP A 366 20.67 2.74 13.07
CA ASP A 366 21.82 3.39 13.70
C ASP A 366 21.60 4.91 13.78
N ARG A 367 21.58 5.45 14.98
CA ARG A 367 21.38 6.88 15.21
C ARG A 367 22.41 7.74 14.46
N GLN A 368 23.64 7.23 14.22
CA GLN A 368 24.67 7.96 13.48
C GLN A 368 24.27 8.24 12.03
N VAL A 369 23.47 7.38 11.39
CA VAL A 369 22.93 7.62 10.06
C VAL A 369 22.02 8.86 10.06
N ILE A 370 21.14 8.97 11.03
CA ILE A 370 20.23 10.13 11.13
C ILE A 370 21.01 11.40 11.47
N LEU A 371 21.97 11.34 12.36
CA LEU A 371 22.83 12.48 12.69
C LEU A 371 23.65 12.92 11.48
N GLY A 372 24.25 11.99 10.73
CA GLY A 372 24.99 12.31 9.50
C GLY A 372 24.12 12.98 8.46
N MET A 373 22.88 12.51 8.23
CA MET A 373 21.92 13.19 7.38
C MET A 373 21.65 14.63 7.83
N LEU A 374 21.44 14.84 9.13
CA LEU A 374 21.17 16.18 9.69
C LEU A 374 22.39 17.09 9.64
N ASP A 375 23.59 16.54 9.75
CA ASP A 375 24.84 17.30 9.59
C ASP A 375 25.00 17.80 8.15
N LEU A 376 24.69 16.99 7.13
CA LEU A 376 24.66 17.40 5.71
C LEU A 376 23.70 18.59 5.51
N VAL A 377 22.47 18.50 6.06
CA VAL A 377 21.51 19.60 5.97
C VAL A 377 22.01 20.85 6.68
N LYS A 378 22.60 20.71 7.87
CA LYS A 378 23.10 21.82 8.66
C LYS A 378 24.27 22.55 8.02
N GLU A 379 25.14 21.85 7.31
CA GLU A 379 26.25 22.46 6.55
C GLU A 379 25.72 23.34 5.42
N TRP A 380 24.62 22.97 4.79
CA TRP A 380 23.99 23.73 3.73
C TRP A 380 23.22 24.97 4.24
N GLN A 381 22.63 24.88 5.43
CA GLN A 381 21.84 25.98 6.04
C GLN A 381 22.72 27.07 6.71
N LYS A 382 24.06 26.91 6.71
CA LYS A 382 25.01 27.94 7.17
C LYS A 382 25.27 29.00 6.09
#